data_f596559b98ea636b2dcf787759a626da
#
_entry.id   f596559b98ea636b2dcf787759a626da
#
_cell.length_a   1.000
_cell.length_b   1.000
_cell.length_c   1.000
_cell.angle_alpha   90.00
_cell.angle_beta   90.00
_cell.angle_gamma   90.00
#
_symmetry.space_group_name_H-M   'P 1'
#
loop_
_entity.id
_entity.type
_entity.pdbx_description
1 polymer ?
#
loop_
_entity_poly.entity_id
_entity_poly.type
_entity_poly.pdbx_seq_one_letter_code
_entity_poly.pdbx_strand_id
1 'polypeptide(L)'
;MQAEILLTLKLQQKLFADPRRISLLKHIALSGSISQGAKDAGISYKSAWDAINEMNQLSEHILVERATGGKGGGGAVLTRYGQRLIQLYDLLAQIQQKAFDVLSDDDALPLNSLLAAISRFSLQTSARNQWFGTIIARDHDDVQQHVDVLLADGKTRLKVAITAQSGARLGLDEGKEVLILLKAPWVGITQDEAVAQNADNQLPGIISHIERGAEQCEVLMALPDGQTLCATVPVNEATSLQQGQNVTAYFNADSVIIATLC
;
A
#
# COMPACT_ATOMS: atom_id res chain seq x y z
N MET A 1 4.93 12.81 20.23
CA MET A 1 6.04 11.95 20.70
C MET A 1 7.10 11.92 19.60
N GLN A 2 8.34 12.32 19.84
CA GLN A 2 9.41 12.15 18.85
C GLN A 2 9.94 10.72 19.02
N ALA A 3 9.56 9.83 18.13
CA ALA A 3 10.11 8.47 18.08
C ALA A 3 10.90 8.34 16.77
N GLU A 4 12.07 7.73 16.84
CA GLU A 4 12.93 7.42 15.71
C GLU A 4 13.04 5.88 15.61
N ILE A 5 12.80 5.34 14.44
CA ILE A 5 12.99 3.92 14.18
C ILE A 5 14.28 3.76 13.37
N LEU A 6 15.23 2.99 13.89
CA LEU A 6 16.51 2.74 13.22
C LEU A 6 16.48 1.38 12.52
N LEU A 7 16.56 1.39 11.20
CA LEU A 7 16.69 0.18 10.39
C LEU A 7 18.10 -0.39 10.51
N THR A 8 18.20 -1.64 10.91
CA THR A 8 19.49 -2.36 11.00
C THR A 8 19.40 -3.68 10.24
N LEU A 9 20.29 -3.86 9.29
CA LEU A 9 20.43 -5.11 8.53
C LEU A 9 21.62 -5.91 9.07
N LYS A 10 21.40 -7.18 9.33
CA LYS A 10 22.44 -8.14 9.74
C LYS A 10 22.58 -9.23 8.70
N LEU A 11 23.81 -9.56 8.34
CA LEU A 11 24.16 -10.75 7.57
C LEU A 11 25.01 -11.66 8.45
N GLN A 12 24.74 -12.96 8.47
CA GLN A 12 25.44 -13.93 9.30
C GLN A 12 25.56 -13.48 10.78
N GLN A 13 24.47 -12.87 11.32
CA GLN A 13 24.36 -12.30 12.66
C GLN A 13 25.28 -11.09 12.94
N LYS A 14 26.06 -10.63 11.97
CA LYS A 14 26.90 -9.43 12.08
C LYS A 14 26.19 -8.23 11.49
N LEU A 15 26.54 -7.04 11.98
CA LEU A 15 26.04 -5.78 11.46
C LEU A 15 26.49 -5.61 10.01
N PHE A 16 25.53 -5.54 9.08
CA PHE A 16 25.81 -5.30 7.68
C PHE A 16 25.54 -3.86 7.28
N ALA A 17 24.34 -3.34 7.55
CA ALA A 17 23.99 -1.96 7.27
C ALA A 17 23.15 -1.37 8.41
N ASP A 18 23.43 -0.11 8.71
CA ASP A 18 22.71 0.75 9.65
C ASP A 18 22.76 2.19 9.12
N PRO A 19 22.10 3.18 9.74
CA PRO A 19 22.11 4.56 9.27
C PRO A 19 23.50 5.13 9.08
N ARG A 20 24.45 4.77 9.95
CA ARG A 20 25.84 5.29 9.88
C ARG A 20 26.61 4.71 8.69
N ARG A 21 26.49 3.40 8.48
CA ARG A 21 27.14 2.71 7.34
C ARG A 21 26.55 3.16 6.00
N ILE A 22 25.24 3.35 5.93
CA ILE A 22 24.58 3.86 4.72
C ILE A 22 24.98 5.32 4.46
N SER A 23 25.04 6.17 5.48
CA SER A 23 25.54 7.53 5.36
C SER A 23 26.98 7.56 4.81
N LEU A 24 27.86 6.71 5.35
CA LEU A 24 29.22 6.55 4.84
C LEU A 24 29.25 6.18 3.35
N LEU A 25 28.47 5.19 2.92
CA LEU A 25 28.40 4.77 1.51
C LEU A 25 27.91 5.92 0.61
N LYS A 26 26.89 6.69 1.04
CA LYS A 26 26.39 7.85 0.32
C LYS A 26 27.47 8.92 0.13
N HIS A 27 28.22 9.25 1.18
CA HIS A 27 29.29 10.22 1.10
C HIS A 27 30.50 9.74 0.27
N ILE A 28 30.80 8.44 0.28
CA ILE A 28 31.79 7.85 -0.62
C ILE A 28 31.34 7.95 -2.08
N ALA A 29 30.05 7.68 -2.36
CA ALA A 29 29.51 7.80 -3.71
C ALA A 29 29.64 9.23 -4.28
N LEU A 30 29.48 10.24 -3.42
CA LEU A 30 29.56 11.65 -3.80
C LEU A 30 31.01 12.13 -3.94
N SER A 31 31.88 11.73 -3.03
CA SER A 31 33.26 12.25 -2.94
C SER A 31 34.29 11.44 -3.74
N GLY A 32 33.98 10.19 -4.06
CA GLY A 32 34.95 9.25 -4.65
C GLY A 32 36.12 8.90 -3.71
N SER A 33 35.99 9.12 -2.39
CA SER A 33 37.08 8.98 -1.41
C SER A 33 36.57 8.46 -0.07
N ILE A 34 37.19 7.40 0.45
CA ILE A 34 36.88 6.89 1.81
C ILE A 34 37.21 7.92 2.87
N SER A 35 38.33 8.62 2.70
CA SER A 35 38.78 9.64 3.67
C SER A 35 37.82 10.81 3.77
N GLN A 36 37.39 11.33 2.62
CA GLN A 36 36.38 12.42 2.59
C GLN A 36 35.03 11.92 3.05
N GLY A 37 34.58 10.75 2.59
CA GLY A 37 33.32 10.14 3.01
C GLY A 37 33.26 9.88 4.52
N ALA A 38 34.34 9.45 5.14
CA ALA A 38 34.45 9.30 6.60
C ALA A 38 34.26 10.62 7.33
N LYS A 39 34.98 11.68 6.85
CA LYS A 39 34.85 13.03 7.41
C LYS A 39 33.43 13.56 7.32
N ASP A 40 32.80 13.42 6.17
CA ASP A 40 31.43 13.90 5.91
C ASP A 40 30.38 13.10 6.69
N ALA A 41 30.63 11.79 6.94
CA ALA A 41 29.82 10.93 7.79
C ALA A 41 30.12 11.10 9.30
N GLY A 42 31.05 11.96 9.70
CA GLY A 42 31.39 12.22 11.11
C GLY A 42 32.06 11.04 11.83
N ILE A 43 32.79 10.18 11.11
CA ILE A 43 33.49 9.03 11.68
C ILE A 43 35.02 9.06 11.36
N SER A 44 35.79 8.31 12.13
CA SER A 44 37.22 8.20 11.84
C SER A 44 37.50 7.42 10.56
N TYR A 45 38.58 7.73 9.85
CA TYR A 45 39.02 6.97 8.67
C TYR A 45 39.16 5.47 8.97
N LYS A 46 39.72 5.13 10.15
CA LYS A 46 39.90 3.74 10.58
C LYS A 46 38.51 3.05 10.69
N SER A 47 37.55 3.68 11.36
CA SER A 47 36.20 3.13 11.51
C SER A 47 35.49 2.97 10.16
N ALA A 48 35.64 3.91 9.23
CA ALA A 48 35.09 3.82 7.89
C ALA A 48 35.73 2.67 7.11
N TRP A 49 37.02 2.50 7.19
CA TRP A 49 37.74 1.43 6.53
C TRP A 49 37.33 0.06 7.05
N ASP A 50 37.26 -0.09 8.37
CA ASP A 50 36.82 -1.34 9.03
C ASP A 50 35.40 -1.69 8.64
N ALA A 51 34.48 -0.70 8.63
CA ALA A 51 33.09 -0.89 8.23
C ALA A 51 32.98 -1.35 6.78
N ILE A 52 33.70 -0.72 5.84
CA ILE A 52 33.66 -1.10 4.41
C ILE A 52 34.22 -2.51 4.21
N ASN A 53 35.33 -2.85 4.86
CA ASN A 53 35.93 -4.19 4.76
C ASN A 53 34.96 -5.24 5.30
N GLU A 54 34.35 -4.99 6.46
CA GLU A 54 33.36 -5.92 7.04
C GLU A 54 32.14 -6.10 6.14
N MET A 55 31.59 -5.01 5.60
CA MET A 55 30.45 -5.06 4.67
C MET A 55 30.81 -5.84 3.39
N ASN A 56 31.99 -5.59 2.81
CA ASN A 56 32.46 -6.30 1.63
C ASN A 56 32.69 -7.81 1.88
N GLN A 57 33.15 -8.18 3.10
CA GLN A 57 33.34 -9.58 3.48
C GLN A 57 32.03 -10.32 3.75
N LEU A 58 31.01 -9.62 4.26
CA LEU A 58 29.71 -10.22 4.56
C LEU A 58 28.85 -10.39 3.31
N SER A 59 29.10 -9.59 2.29
CA SER A 59 28.33 -9.54 1.06
C SER A 59 28.86 -10.51 0.00
N GLU A 60 28.00 -11.10 -0.80
CA GLU A 60 28.38 -11.88 -1.98
C GLU A 60 29.06 -11.03 -3.07
N HIS A 61 28.79 -9.72 -3.08
CA HIS A 61 29.34 -8.80 -4.03
C HIS A 61 29.97 -7.61 -3.32
N ILE A 62 31.11 -7.14 -3.83
CA ILE A 62 31.83 -5.97 -3.31
C ILE A 62 30.94 -4.74 -3.44
N LEU A 63 30.82 -3.96 -2.36
CA LEU A 63 30.04 -2.72 -2.30
C LEU A 63 30.86 -1.49 -2.70
N VAL A 64 32.12 -1.45 -2.25
CA VAL A 64 33.06 -0.37 -2.51
C VAL A 64 34.37 -0.95 -3.03
N GLU A 65 34.81 -0.47 -4.20
CA GLU A 65 36.05 -0.85 -4.86
C GLU A 65 37.08 0.28 -4.76
N ARG A 66 38.36 -0.08 -4.83
CA ARG A 66 39.41 0.92 -5.01
C ARG A 66 39.46 1.39 -6.45
N ALA A 67 39.40 2.68 -6.66
CA ALA A 67 39.64 3.23 -8.00
C ALA A 67 41.14 3.19 -8.30
N THR A 68 41.53 2.49 -9.36
CA THR A 68 42.89 2.51 -9.91
C THR A 68 43.04 3.70 -10.83
N GLY A 69 43.86 4.68 -10.45
CA GLY A 69 44.35 5.73 -11.36
C GLY A 69 43.92 7.15 -10.98
N GLY A 70 44.86 7.92 -10.44
CA GLY A 70 44.80 9.37 -10.25
C GLY A 70 46.04 9.88 -9.49
N LYS A 71 46.60 11.02 -9.91
CA LYS A 71 47.69 11.72 -9.18
C LYS A 71 47.19 12.17 -7.81
N GLY A 72 47.37 11.34 -6.74
CA GLY A 72 47.08 11.83 -5.40
C GLY A 72 46.41 10.88 -4.42
N GLY A 73 46.50 9.55 -4.57
CA GLY A 73 45.99 8.60 -3.55
C GLY A 73 44.69 7.90 -3.93
N GLY A 74 44.57 6.64 -3.55
CA GLY A 74 43.56 5.73 -3.98
C GLY A 74 42.10 6.23 -3.80
N GLY A 75 41.43 6.47 -4.91
CA GLY A 75 39.97 6.73 -4.94
C GLY A 75 39.19 5.51 -4.50
N ALA A 76 37.95 5.72 -4.17
CA ALA A 76 36.97 4.66 -3.89
C ALA A 76 35.74 4.86 -4.76
N VAL A 77 35.24 3.77 -5.33
CA VAL A 77 34.04 3.78 -6.17
C VAL A 77 33.01 2.85 -5.57
N LEU A 78 31.80 3.37 -5.44
CA LEU A 78 30.67 2.54 -5.06
C LEU A 78 30.23 1.68 -6.26
N THR A 79 30.19 0.36 -6.09
CA THR A 79 29.76 -0.55 -7.14
C THR A 79 28.26 -0.41 -7.40
N ARG A 80 27.78 -0.99 -8.51
CA ARG A 80 26.33 -1.09 -8.78
C ARG A 80 25.58 -1.80 -7.66
N TYR A 81 26.20 -2.79 -7.03
CA TYR A 81 25.61 -3.50 -5.89
C TYR A 81 25.51 -2.61 -4.65
N GLY A 82 26.57 -1.82 -4.35
CA GLY A 82 26.54 -0.83 -3.27
C GLY A 82 25.47 0.26 -3.49
N GLN A 83 25.30 0.73 -4.73
CA GLN A 83 24.22 1.67 -5.08
C GLN A 83 22.83 1.06 -4.82
N ARG A 84 22.63 -0.19 -5.22
CA ARG A 84 21.37 -0.91 -4.97
C ARG A 84 21.11 -1.12 -3.48
N LEU A 85 22.14 -1.36 -2.67
CA LEU A 85 21.99 -1.45 -1.23
C LEU A 85 21.49 -0.14 -0.62
N ILE A 86 22.05 1.01 -1.03
CA ILE A 86 21.56 2.32 -0.58
C ILE A 86 20.10 2.51 -0.96
N GLN A 87 19.73 2.24 -2.22
CA GLN A 87 18.36 2.38 -2.71
C GLN A 87 17.38 1.50 -1.92
N LEU A 88 17.74 0.23 -1.69
CA LEU A 88 16.94 -0.70 -0.90
C LEU A 88 16.77 -0.20 0.54
N TYR A 89 17.86 0.23 1.16
CA TYR A 89 17.84 0.73 2.54
C TYR A 89 16.95 1.97 2.67
N ASP A 90 17.08 2.93 1.76
CA ASP A 90 16.25 4.15 1.75
C ASP A 90 14.77 3.83 1.54
N LEU A 91 14.46 2.86 0.66
CA LEU A 91 13.09 2.40 0.45
C LEU A 91 12.51 1.76 1.73
N LEU A 92 13.26 0.85 2.36
CA LEU A 92 12.83 0.21 3.60
C LEU A 92 12.66 1.21 4.75
N ALA A 93 13.54 2.21 4.86
CA ALA A 93 13.43 3.28 5.84
C ALA A 93 12.16 4.13 5.61
N GLN A 94 11.81 4.43 4.35
CA GLN A 94 10.57 5.13 4.01
C GLN A 94 9.32 4.30 4.35
N ILE A 95 9.32 3.00 4.06
CA ILE A 95 8.23 2.09 4.41
C ILE A 95 8.05 2.05 5.93
N GLN A 96 9.15 1.93 6.66
CA GLN A 96 9.16 1.89 8.11
C GLN A 96 8.60 3.18 8.71
N GLN A 97 9.01 4.36 8.20
CA GLN A 97 8.49 5.64 8.65
C GLN A 97 6.98 5.76 8.39
N LYS A 98 6.53 5.42 7.19
CA LYS A 98 5.09 5.43 6.85
C LYS A 98 4.28 4.47 7.72
N ALA A 99 4.81 3.29 8.03
CA ALA A 99 4.15 2.35 8.94
C ALA A 99 4.03 2.94 10.35
N PHE A 100 5.02 3.70 10.80
CA PHE A 100 4.98 4.39 12.09
C PHE A 100 3.98 5.56 12.09
N ASP A 101 3.88 6.31 11.00
CA ASP A 101 2.92 7.40 10.86
C ASP A 101 1.47 6.90 11.02
N VAL A 102 1.16 5.70 10.51
CA VAL A 102 -0.16 5.06 10.69
C VAL A 102 -0.47 4.72 12.15
N LEU A 103 0.55 4.38 12.97
CA LEU A 103 0.34 4.15 14.41
C LEU A 103 0.03 5.43 15.19
N SER A 104 0.34 6.59 14.64
CA SER A 104 0.09 7.89 15.24
C SER A 104 -1.27 8.49 14.84
N ASP A 105 -2.00 7.81 13.94
CA ASP A 105 -3.34 8.18 13.49
C ASP A 105 -4.38 7.55 14.43
N ASP A 106 -5.01 8.36 15.28
CA ASP A 106 -6.00 7.90 16.28
C ASP A 106 -7.28 7.33 15.61
N ASP A 107 -7.57 7.71 14.36
CA ASP A 107 -8.70 7.19 13.58
C ASP A 107 -8.37 5.89 12.82
N ALA A 108 -7.14 5.39 12.97
CA ALA A 108 -6.73 4.17 12.30
C ALA A 108 -7.48 2.95 12.86
N LEU A 109 -8.22 2.26 12.01
CA LEU A 109 -8.78 0.94 12.32
C LEU A 109 -7.67 -0.01 12.79
N PRO A 110 -7.96 -0.97 13.69
CA PRO A 110 -6.98 -1.92 14.16
C PRO A 110 -6.23 -2.54 12.98
N LEU A 111 -4.90 -2.54 13.02
CA LEU A 111 -4.04 -3.17 12.01
C LEU A 111 -4.05 -4.70 12.21
N ASN A 112 -5.21 -5.32 11.97
CA ASN A 112 -5.41 -6.74 12.22
C ASN A 112 -4.77 -7.62 11.14
N SER A 113 -4.37 -7.03 10.02
CA SER A 113 -3.73 -7.75 8.92
C SER A 113 -2.58 -6.97 8.29
N LEU A 114 -1.64 -7.73 7.71
CA LEU A 114 -0.53 -7.17 6.95
C LEU A 114 -1.03 -6.43 5.70
N LEU A 115 -2.09 -6.93 5.06
CA LEU A 115 -2.71 -6.29 3.90
C LEU A 115 -3.27 -4.91 4.25
N ALA A 116 -4.00 -4.79 5.37
CA ALA A 116 -4.55 -3.52 5.84
C ALA A 116 -3.43 -2.51 6.14
N ALA A 117 -2.37 -2.95 6.84
CA ALA A 117 -1.22 -2.13 7.13
C ALA A 117 -0.54 -1.62 5.84
N ILE A 118 -0.14 -2.52 4.94
CA ILE A 118 0.57 -2.17 3.71
C ILE A 118 -0.28 -1.27 2.81
N SER A 119 -1.57 -1.56 2.65
CA SER A 119 -2.45 -0.76 1.79
C SER A 119 -2.55 0.69 2.25
N ARG A 120 -2.55 0.96 3.56
CA ARG A 120 -2.64 2.32 4.09
C ARG A 120 -1.41 3.16 3.78
N PHE A 121 -0.22 2.61 3.88
CA PHE A 121 1.00 3.40 3.69
C PHE A 121 1.63 3.30 2.31
N SER A 122 1.21 2.35 1.46
CA SER A 122 1.85 2.15 0.15
C SER A 122 0.89 2.19 -1.04
N LEU A 123 -0.42 2.08 -0.84
CA LEU A 123 -1.39 2.12 -1.93
C LEU A 123 -2.17 3.44 -1.93
N GLN A 124 -2.02 4.20 -3.01
CA GLN A 124 -2.90 5.33 -3.32
C GLN A 124 -3.70 4.99 -4.59
N THR A 125 -5.01 5.13 -4.52
CA THR A 125 -5.91 4.79 -5.62
C THR A 125 -7.01 5.84 -5.77
N SER A 126 -7.56 5.97 -6.97
CA SER A 126 -8.70 6.83 -7.26
C SER A 126 -10.06 6.20 -6.87
N ALA A 127 -10.07 4.96 -6.38
CA ALA A 127 -11.28 4.35 -5.85
C ALA A 127 -11.60 4.95 -4.48
N ARG A 128 -12.76 5.60 -4.36
CA ARG A 128 -13.23 6.22 -3.12
C ARG A 128 -13.71 5.19 -2.11
N ASN A 129 -14.20 4.04 -2.60
CA ASN A 129 -14.65 2.95 -1.76
C ASN A 129 -13.56 1.88 -1.70
N GLN A 130 -13.11 1.58 -0.49
CA GLN A 130 -12.04 0.64 -0.20
C GLN A 130 -12.41 -0.15 1.04
N TRP A 131 -12.55 -1.47 0.91
CA TRP A 131 -12.92 -2.35 2.02
C TRP A 131 -11.99 -3.55 2.08
N PHE A 132 -11.66 -3.97 3.28
CA PHE A 132 -10.98 -5.23 3.50
C PHE A 132 -11.99 -6.35 3.69
N GLY A 133 -11.66 -7.52 3.17
CA GLY A 133 -12.52 -8.69 3.29
C GLY A 133 -11.73 -9.98 3.11
N THR A 134 -12.43 -11.08 3.29
CA THR A 134 -11.88 -12.43 3.13
C THR A 134 -12.72 -13.18 2.12
N ILE A 135 -12.08 -13.90 1.21
CA ILE A 135 -12.77 -14.77 0.25
C ILE A 135 -13.42 -15.92 0.99
N ILE A 136 -14.72 -16.11 0.78
CA ILE A 136 -15.51 -17.18 1.41
C ILE A 136 -16.00 -18.22 0.42
N ALA A 137 -16.05 -17.89 -0.87
CA ALA A 137 -16.36 -18.84 -1.94
C ALA A 137 -15.83 -18.33 -3.28
N ARG A 138 -15.55 -19.25 -4.19
CA ARG A 138 -15.20 -18.96 -5.59
C ARG A 138 -15.75 -20.06 -6.47
N ASP A 139 -16.43 -19.70 -7.58
CA ASP A 139 -16.73 -20.65 -8.64
C ASP A 139 -15.50 -20.92 -9.52
N HIS A 140 -15.57 -21.94 -10.35
CA HIS A 140 -14.46 -22.39 -11.20
C HIS A 140 -14.82 -22.43 -12.69
N ASP A 141 -15.66 -21.47 -13.13
CA ASP A 141 -16.00 -21.34 -14.54
C ASP A 141 -14.78 -21.01 -15.40
N ASP A 142 -14.81 -21.44 -16.66
CA ASP A 142 -13.62 -21.44 -17.53
C ASP A 142 -13.12 -20.04 -17.93
N VAL A 143 -14.01 -19.05 -18.04
CA VAL A 143 -13.71 -17.72 -18.56
C VAL A 143 -13.89 -16.63 -17.51
N GLN A 144 -15.11 -16.51 -17.02
CA GLN A 144 -15.48 -15.55 -15.98
C GLN A 144 -15.86 -16.32 -14.72
N GLN A 145 -15.34 -15.89 -13.62
CA GLN A 145 -15.58 -16.48 -12.30
C GLN A 145 -16.14 -15.45 -11.36
N HIS A 146 -16.88 -15.91 -10.37
CA HIS A 146 -17.38 -15.08 -9.29
C HIS A 146 -16.70 -15.46 -7.97
N VAL A 147 -16.40 -14.46 -7.21
CA VAL A 147 -15.80 -14.58 -5.88
C VAL A 147 -16.74 -13.91 -4.89
N ASP A 148 -17.11 -14.63 -3.85
CA ASP A 148 -17.86 -14.07 -2.72
C ASP A 148 -16.85 -13.63 -1.65
N VAL A 149 -16.94 -12.37 -1.27
CA VAL A 149 -16.05 -11.75 -0.27
C VAL A 149 -16.89 -11.33 0.93
N LEU A 150 -16.52 -11.80 2.12
CA LEU A 150 -17.06 -11.35 3.38
C LEU A 150 -16.22 -10.15 3.85
N LEU A 151 -16.84 -8.99 4.01
CA LEU A 151 -16.15 -7.79 4.49
C LEU A 151 -15.72 -7.93 5.97
N ALA A 152 -14.84 -7.04 6.41
CA ALA A 152 -14.27 -7.05 7.76
C ALA A 152 -15.30 -6.89 8.89
N ASP A 153 -16.52 -6.44 8.59
CA ASP A 153 -17.66 -6.40 9.52
C ASP A 153 -18.22 -7.79 9.88
N GLY A 154 -17.79 -8.83 9.16
CA GLY A 154 -18.23 -10.20 9.34
C GLY A 154 -19.68 -10.48 8.92
N LYS A 155 -20.34 -9.57 8.22
CA LYS A 155 -21.75 -9.65 7.83
C LYS A 155 -22.00 -9.34 6.36
N THR A 156 -21.39 -8.28 5.84
CA THR A 156 -21.60 -7.82 4.47
C THR A 156 -20.87 -8.73 3.50
N ARG A 157 -21.60 -9.26 2.52
CA ARG A 157 -21.06 -10.09 1.45
C ARG A 157 -21.11 -9.32 0.15
N LEU A 158 -20.03 -9.36 -0.60
CA LEU A 158 -19.93 -8.80 -1.94
C LEU A 158 -19.64 -9.90 -2.94
N LYS A 159 -20.33 -9.88 -4.07
CA LYS A 159 -20.03 -10.69 -5.23
C LYS A 159 -19.11 -9.91 -6.17
N VAL A 160 -18.04 -10.51 -6.63
CA VAL A 160 -17.06 -9.90 -7.53
C VAL A 160 -16.85 -10.79 -8.73
N ALA A 161 -16.96 -10.24 -9.93
CA ALA A 161 -16.65 -10.94 -11.17
C ALA A 161 -15.17 -10.74 -11.55
N ILE A 162 -14.50 -11.81 -11.87
CA ILE A 162 -13.11 -11.83 -12.29
C ILE A 162 -12.91 -12.75 -13.49
N THR A 163 -11.80 -12.62 -14.21
CA THR A 163 -11.42 -13.64 -15.16
C THR A 163 -10.74 -14.81 -14.46
N ALA A 164 -10.88 -16.03 -14.99
CA ALA A 164 -10.20 -17.23 -14.48
C ALA A 164 -8.67 -17.00 -14.36
N GLN A 165 -8.07 -16.32 -15.35
CA GLN A 165 -6.64 -15.96 -15.34
C GLN A 165 -6.29 -15.03 -14.17
N SER A 166 -7.12 -14.02 -13.87
CA SER A 166 -6.92 -13.12 -12.73
C SER A 166 -7.03 -13.88 -11.41
N GLY A 167 -8.01 -14.75 -11.28
CA GLY A 167 -8.18 -15.58 -10.09
C GLY A 167 -6.99 -16.48 -9.81
N ALA A 168 -6.44 -17.12 -10.84
CA ALA A 168 -5.24 -17.94 -10.73
C ALA A 168 -3.99 -17.10 -10.39
N ARG A 169 -3.79 -15.97 -11.10
CA ARG A 169 -2.63 -15.09 -10.89
C ARG A 169 -2.59 -14.50 -9.48
N LEU A 170 -3.73 -14.11 -8.96
CA LEU A 170 -3.85 -13.52 -7.63
C LEU A 170 -3.97 -14.57 -6.52
N GLY A 171 -4.14 -15.85 -6.86
CA GLY A 171 -4.34 -16.94 -5.90
C GLY A 171 -5.55 -16.66 -5.01
N LEU A 172 -6.72 -16.41 -5.62
CA LEU A 172 -7.93 -16.04 -4.91
C LEU A 172 -8.65 -17.31 -4.39
N ASP A 173 -8.07 -17.91 -3.38
CA ASP A 173 -8.62 -19.10 -2.71
C ASP A 173 -9.39 -18.69 -1.45
N GLU A 174 -10.26 -19.59 -0.95
CA GLU A 174 -11.01 -19.38 0.29
C GLU A 174 -10.07 -19.08 1.46
N GLY A 175 -10.45 -18.14 2.30
CA GLY A 175 -9.67 -17.67 3.45
C GLY A 175 -8.64 -16.60 3.11
N LYS A 176 -8.42 -16.26 1.83
CA LYS A 176 -7.48 -15.21 1.46
C LYS A 176 -8.04 -13.82 1.76
N GLU A 177 -7.22 -13.00 2.42
CA GLU A 177 -7.53 -11.58 2.61
C GLU A 177 -7.36 -10.80 1.30
N VAL A 178 -8.30 -9.90 1.05
CA VAL A 178 -8.34 -9.06 -0.14
C VAL A 178 -8.72 -7.61 0.20
N LEU A 179 -8.25 -6.69 -0.62
CA LEU A 179 -8.72 -5.31 -0.65
C LEU A 179 -9.69 -5.16 -1.83
N ILE A 180 -10.89 -4.72 -1.53
CA ILE A 180 -11.93 -4.41 -2.49
C ILE A 180 -11.86 -2.93 -2.83
N LEU A 181 -11.84 -2.62 -4.13
CA LEU A 181 -11.82 -1.26 -4.66
C LEU A 181 -13.02 -1.05 -5.57
N LEU A 182 -13.77 0.03 -5.32
CA LEU A 182 -14.93 0.38 -6.14
C LEU A 182 -14.94 1.90 -6.37
N LYS A 183 -15.04 2.32 -7.63
CA LYS A 183 -15.12 3.74 -7.95
C LYS A 183 -16.51 4.30 -7.65
N ALA A 184 -16.57 5.50 -7.10
CA ALA A 184 -17.82 6.19 -6.79
C ALA A 184 -18.79 6.32 -7.98
N PRO A 185 -18.35 6.58 -9.23
CA PRO A 185 -19.25 6.63 -10.39
C PRO A 185 -19.89 5.28 -10.80
N TRP A 186 -19.42 4.17 -10.24
CA TRP A 186 -19.97 2.83 -10.53
C TRP A 186 -21.03 2.39 -9.52
N VAL A 187 -21.34 3.24 -8.56
CA VAL A 187 -22.33 3.01 -7.52
C VAL A 187 -23.59 3.81 -7.85
N GLY A 188 -24.70 3.13 -8.03
CA GLY A 188 -26.04 3.73 -8.06
C GLY A 188 -26.62 3.86 -6.67
N ILE A 189 -27.44 4.86 -6.46
CA ILE A 189 -28.20 5.08 -5.21
C ILE A 189 -29.69 5.14 -5.53
N THR A 190 -30.50 4.39 -4.82
CA THR A 190 -31.96 4.40 -5.03
C THR A 190 -32.72 4.21 -3.72
N GLN A 191 -33.95 4.73 -3.70
CA GLN A 191 -34.96 4.42 -2.68
C GLN A 191 -35.89 3.28 -3.13
N ASP A 192 -35.90 2.98 -4.43
CA ASP A 192 -36.72 1.95 -5.01
C ASP A 192 -35.98 0.62 -5.02
N GLU A 193 -36.43 -0.32 -4.20
CA GLU A 193 -35.86 -1.67 -4.14
C GLU A 193 -35.91 -2.40 -5.50
N ALA A 194 -36.90 -2.13 -6.34
CA ALA A 194 -37.03 -2.77 -7.64
C ALA A 194 -35.90 -2.38 -8.59
N VAL A 195 -35.34 -1.18 -8.45
CA VAL A 195 -34.21 -0.71 -9.23
C VAL A 195 -32.92 -1.44 -8.79
N ALA A 196 -32.74 -1.62 -7.49
CA ALA A 196 -31.56 -2.28 -6.94
C ALA A 196 -31.55 -3.80 -7.17
N GLN A 197 -32.71 -4.44 -7.28
CA GLN A 197 -32.88 -5.93 -7.38
C GLN A 197 -32.13 -6.56 -8.56
N ASN A 198 -31.84 -5.81 -9.62
CA ASN A 198 -31.13 -6.31 -10.79
C ASN A 198 -29.60 -6.26 -10.65
N ALA A 199 -29.09 -5.65 -9.60
CA ALA A 199 -27.64 -5.57 -9.35
C ALA A 199 -27.15 -6.72 -8.47
N ASP A 200 -25.93 -7.18 -8.71
CA ASP A 200 -25.31 -8.28 -7.95
C ASP A 200 -25.08 -7.93 -6.48
N ASN A 201 -24.80 -6.65 -6.21
CA ASN A 201 -24.50 -6.14 -4.88
C ASN A 201 -25.46 -5.03 -4.49
N GLN A 202 -26.00 -5.12 -3.29
CA GLN A 202 -26.93 -4.17 -2.72
C GLN A 202 -26.55 -3.90 -1.26
N LEU A 203 -26.31 -2.64 -0.93
CA LEU A 203 -25.90 -2.22 0.41
C LEU A 203 -26.89 -1.18 0.93
N PRO A 204 -27.73 -1.53 1.91
CA PRO A 204 -28.62 -0.56 2.54
C PRO A 204 -27.84 0.39 3.43
N GLY A 205 -28.28 1.64 3.53
CA GLY A 205 -27.67 2.64 4.38
C GLY A 205 -28.44 3.93 4.45
N ILE A 206 -27.84 4.94 5.08
CA ILE A 206 -28.44 6.25 5.30
C ILE A 206 -27.53 7.32 4.68
N ILE A 207 -28.12 8.21 3.89
CA ILE A 207 -27.38 9.35 3.33
C ILE A 207 -26.87 10.23 4.46
N SER A 208 -25.55 10.32 4.61
CA SER A 208 -24.88 11.15 5.60
C SER A 208 -24.55 12.55 5.08
N HIS A 209 -24.26 12.68 3.78
CA HIS A 209 -23.94 13.96 3.15
C HIS A 209 -24.19 13.91 1.65
N ILE A 210 -24.56 15.07 1.06
CA ILE A 210 -24.68 15.27 -0.39
C ILE A 210 -23.98 16.56 -0.76
N GLU A 211 -22.96 16.45 -1.61
CA GLU A 211 -22.32 17.60 -2.25
C GLU A 211 -22.82 17.72 -3.68
N ARG A 212 -23.46 18.87 -4.00
CA ARG A 212 -24.10 19.09 -5.30
C ARG A 212 -23.16 19.91 -6.19
N GLY A 213 -22.65 19.30 -7.27
CA GLY A 213 -21.92 19.98 -8.34
C GLY A 213 -22.86 20.44 -9.47
N ALA A 214 -22.28 20.91 -10.56
CA ALA A 214 -23.04 21.39 -11.71
C ALA A 214 -23.69 20.24 -12.51
N GLU A 215 -22.99 19.13 -12.70
CA GLU A 215 -23.43 17.97 -13.50
C GLU A 215 -23.56 16.69 -12.67
N GLN A 216 -22.75 16.57 -11.63
CA GLN A 216 -22.66 15.39 -10.78
C GLN A 216 -22.83 15.79 -9.31
N CYS A 217 -23.38 14.88 -8.53
CA CYS A 217 -23.45 14.96 -7.08
C CYS A 217 -22.61 13.87 -6.45
N GLU A 218 -21.82 14.22 -5.43
CA GLU A 218 -21.21 13.22 -4.55
C GLU A 218 -22.18 12.92 -3.40
N VAL A 219 -22.48 11.65 -3.20
CA VAL A 219 -23.37 11.19 -2.12
C VAL A 219 -22.56 10.31 -1.19
N LEU A 220 -22.47 10.68 0.07
CA LEU A 220 -21.88 9.85 1.12
C LEU A 220 -23.00 9.16 1.88
N MET A 221 -22.86 7.86 2.04
CA MET A 221 -23.83 7.00 2.72
C MET A 221 -23.14 6.27 3.88
N ALA A 222 -23.75 6.33 5.06
CA ALA A 222 -23.33 5.53 6.20
C ALA A 222 -23.92 4.14 6.10
N LEU A 223 -23.07 3.13 6.13
CA LEU A 223 -23.45 1.71 6.18
C LEU A 223 -23.76 1.30 7.62
N PRO A 224 -24.48 0.18 7.84
CA PRO A 224 -24.85 -0.29 9.18
C PRO A 224 -23.67 -0.61 10.10
N ASP A 225 -22.50 -0.88 9.54
CA ASP A 225 -21.26 -1.17 10.25
C ASP A 225 -20.46 0.09 10.62
N GLY A 226 -20.97 1.28 10.27
CA GLY A 226 -20.32 2.57 10.50
C GLY A 226 -19.33 2.98 9.41
N GLN A 227 -19.11 2.16 8.38
CA GLN A 227 -18.30 2.54 7.23
C GLN A 227 -19.07 3.52 6.32
N THR A 228 -18.31 4.28 5.53
CA THR A 228 -18.88 5.22 4.56
C THR A 228 -18.73 4.67 3.15
N LEU A 229 -19.79 4.72 2.37
CA LEU A 229 -19.81 4.47 0.93
C LEU A 229 -20.00 5.79 0.20
N CYS A 230 -19.21 6.00 -0.85
CA CYS A 230 -19.27 7.17 -1.71
C CYS A 230 -19.83 6.77 -3.08
N ALA A 231 -20.84 7.49 -3.54
CA ALA A 231 -21.36 7.39 -4.92
C ALA A 231 -21.23 8.74 -5.62
N THR A 232 -21.07 8.73 -6.94
CA THR A 232 -21.17 9.92 -7.79
C THR A 232 -22.29 9.69 -8.78
N VAL A 233 -23.34 10.46 -8.65
CA VAL A 233 -24.56 10.30 -9.47
C VAL A 233 -24.89 11.60 -10.22
N PRO A 234 -25.53 11.54 -11.38
CA PRO A 234 -25.99 12.72 -12.11
C PRO A 234 -26.92 13.57 -11.25
N VAL A 235 -26.88 14.91 -11.42
CA VAL A 235 -27.70 15.85 -10.64
C VAL A 235 -29.21 15.56 -10.78
N ASN A 236 -29.67 15.14 -11.95
CA ASN A 236 -31.07 14.79 -12.19
C ASN A 236 -31.52 13.58 -11.35
N GLU A 237 -30.65 12.61 -11.11
CA GLU A 237 -30.92 11.43 -10.27
C GLU A 237 -30.86 11.77 -8.77
N ALA A 238 -30.01 12.72 -8.41
CA ALA A 238 -29.87 13.17 -7.03
C ALA A 238 -30.97 14.15 -6.57
N THR A 239 -31.90 14.57 -7.43
CA THR A 239 -32.88 15.61 -7.11
C THR A 239 -33.79 15.25 -5.94
N SER A 240 -34.17 13.97 -5.83
CA SER A 240 -35.03 13.46 -4.75
C SER A 240 -34.27 13.02 -3.50
N LEU A 241 -32.93 12.97 -3.56
CA LEU A 241 -32.10 12.52 -2.45
C LEU A 241 -31.89 13.63 -1.41
N GLN A 242 -32.03 13.27 -0.13
CA GLN A 242 -31.83 14.17 1.01
C GLN A 242 -31.00 13.48 2.10
N GLN A 243 -30.27 14.26 2.86
CA GLN A 243 -29.55 13.77 4.03
C GLN A 243 -30.51 13.17 5.05
N GLY A 244 -30.13 12.05 5.65
CA GLY A 244 -30.92 11.30 6.62
C GLY A 244 -31.89 10.28 5.99
N GLN A 245 -31.99 10.20 4.66
CA GLN A 245 -32.84 9.21 4.00
C GLN A 245 -32.21 7.82 3.99
N ASN A 246 -33.07 6.79 4.16
CA ASN A 246 -32.71 5.41 3.89
C ASN A 246 -32.67 5.18 2.38
N VAL A 247 -31.60 4.60 1.91
CA VAL A 247 -31.36 4.29 0.49
C VAL A 247 -30.61 2.97 0.36
N THR A 248 -30.60 2.41 -0.84
CA THR A 248 -29.78 1.27 -1.19
C THR A 248 -28.74 1.70 -2.24
N ALA A 249 -27.48 1.51 -1.92
CA ALA A 249 -26.40 1.55 -2.92
C ALA A 249 -26.37 0.22 -3.67
N TYR A 250 -26.21 0.28 -4.99
CA TYR A 250 -26.18 -0.92 -5.82
C TYR A 250 -25.08 -0.83 -6.90
N PHE A 251 -24.48 -1.95 -7.22
CA PHE A 251 -23.43 -2.06 -8.23
C PHE A 251 -23.26 -3.52 -8.68
N ASN A 252 -22.75 -3.70 -9.90
CA ASN A 252 -22.55 -5.02 -10.46
C ASN A 252 -21.20 -5.62 -10.01
N ALA A 253 -21.12 -6.94 -10.06
CA ALA A 253 -19.95 -7.70 -9.67
C ALA A 253 -18.71 -7.35 -10.52
N ASP A 254 -18.89 -7.01 -11.80
CA ASP A 254 -17.83 -6.61 -12.74
C ASP A 254 -17.25 -5.22 -12.49
N SER A 255 -17.95 -4.38 -11.73
CA SER A 255 -17.49 -3.05 -11.33
C SER A 255 -16.51 -3.09 -10.16
N VAL A 256 -16.34 -4.23 -9.53
CA VAL A 256 -15.52 -4.40 -8.32
C VAL A 256 -14.12 -4.90 -8.70
N ILE A 257 -13.10 -4.24 -8.16
CA ILE A 257 -11.69 -4.63 -8.34
C ILE A 257 -11.20 -5.30 -7.06
N ILE A 258 -10.49 -6.42 -7.21
CA ILE A 258 -9.80 -7.10 -6.11
C ILE A 258 -8.29 -6.81 -6.20
N ALA A 259 -7.70 -6.44 -5.08
CA ALA A 259 -6.26 -6.36 -4.88
C ALA A 259 -5.83 -7.24 -3.70
N THR A 260 -4.60 -7.78 -3.76
CA THR A 260 -4.01 -8.64 -2.73
C THR A 260 -2.52 -8.38 -2.64
N LEU A 261 -1.87 -8.83 -1.57
CA LEU A 261 -0.41 -8.87 -1.50
C LEU A 261 0.13 -10.08 -2.28
N CYS A 262 1.31 -9.89 -2.86
CA CYS A 262 2.08 -10.96 -3.51
C CYS A 262 2.64 -11.95 -2.48
#